data_311a6aefd4b934549e9ec4a46565d453
#
_entry.id   311a6aefd4b934549e9ec4a46565d453
#
_cell.length_a   1.000
_cell.length_b   1.000
_cell.length_c   1.000
_cell.angle_alpha   90.00
_cell.angle_beta   90.00
_cell.angle_gamma   90.00
#
_symmetry.space_group_name_H-M   'P 1'
#
loop_
_entity.id
_entity.type
_entity.pdbx_description
1 polymer ?
#
loop_
_entity_poly.entity_id
_entity_poly.type
_entity_poly.pdbx_seq_one_letter_code
_entity_poly.pdbx_strand_id
1 'polypeptide(L)'
;MILSLLLTGCSGRKDDGTVTITNVSYDPTREFYEKYNKIFESYYESEHGKKINVIQSHGGSGAQARSVVEGCNADVVTLALEHDIDLIQNTGLIDKGWIDEFSDSSAPYTSTIVLLVRKGNPKHISDWDDLVKKNVDVITPDPKSSGGACWNFLAALSYAKTNYDSLKEQKSFMKKLYENVTIMDSGARGSTTTFVENGQGDVLIAWENEALTTMDSYPGKYEIVNPSVSILAQPSVAIVDDNARSNGTQEVSKEYLQYLYSDEAQQLIGENGYRPTNQDILNRFSDKFDLNIRLWSIEDYGGWNEAYKTYFDDGAMFDEIYGN
;
A
#
# COMPACT_ATOMS: atom_id res chain seq x y z
N MET A 1 -41.52 53.44 -15.47
CA MET A 1 -40.60 53.46 -14.32
C MET A 1 -40.72 52.12 -13.64
N ILE A 2 -39.89 51.16 -13.99
CA ILE A 2 -39.91 49.82 -13.47
C ILE A 2 -38.70 49.67 -12.53
N LEU A 3 -39.00 49.49 -11.28
CA LEU A 3 -38.03 49.38 -10.17
C LEU A 3 -37.59 47.92 -10.08
N SER A 4 -36.37 47.56 -10.54
CA SER A 4 -35.77 46.24 -10.37
C SER A 4 -35.17 46.13 -8.97
N LEU A 5 -35.79 45.31 -8.14
CA LEU A 5 -35.19 44.88 -6.86
C LEU A 5 -34.13 43.81 -7.17
N LEU A 6 -32.86 44.16 -6.96
CA LEU A 6 -31.74 43.23 -6.87
C LEU A 6 -31.76 42.57 -5.49
N LEU A 7 -32.23 41.35 -5.41
CA LEU A 7 -32.01 40.49 -4.24
C LEU A 7 -30.60 39.92 -4.30
N THR A 8 -29.66 40.54 -3.60
CA THR A 8 -28.37 39.98 -3.26
C THR A 8 -28.57 38.94 -2.15
N GLY A 9 -28.75 37.70 -2.57
CA GLY A 9 -28.68 36.58 -1.65
C GLY A 9 -27.24 36.25 -1.32
N CYS A 10 -26.68 36.89 -0.28
CA CYS A 10 -25.50 36.38 0.41
C CYS A 10 -25.91 35.13 1.19
N SER A 11 -25.79 33.94 0.58
CA SER A 11 -25.72 32.71 1.34
C SER A 11 -24.33 32.67 1.99
N GLY A 12 -24.19 33.28 3.13
CA GLY A 12 -23.04 33.07 4.01
C GLY A 12 -23.03 31.58 4.38
N ARG A 13 -22.14 30.79 3.76
CA ARG A 13 -21.70 29.53 4.36
C ARG A 13 -21.18 29.94 5.74
N LYS A 14 -21.86 29.53 6.81
CA LYS A 14 -21.27 29.61 8.15
C LYS A 14 -20.05 28.70 8.07
N ASP A 15 -18.89 29.29 8.22
CA ASP A 15 -17.67 28.56 8.57
C ASP A 15 -18.00 27.92 9.93
N ASP A 16 -18.25 26.64 9.93
CA ASP A 16 -18.57 25.88 11.15
C ASP A 16 -17.30 25.53 11.94
N GLY A 17 -16.14 26.05 11.52
CA GLY A 17 -14.84 25.80 12.14
C GLY A 17 -14.29 24.39 11.91
N THR A 18 -14.89 23.61 10.99
CA THR A 18 -14.41 22.28 10.64
C THR A 18 -13.12 22.39 9.82
N VAL A 19 -12.04 21.80 10.31
CA VAL A 19 -10.79 21.65 9.57
C VAL A 19 -10.96 20.54 8.53
N THR A 20 -10.40 20.71 7.35
CA THR A 20 -10.42 19.65 6.33
C THR A 20 -9.01 19.38 5.84
N ILE A 21 -8.63 18.10 5.81
CA ILE A 21 -7.38 17.63 5.19
C ILE A 21 -7.70 16.56 4.14
N THR A 22 -6.80 16.40 3.16
CA THR A 22 -6.89 15.40 2.12
C THR A 22 -5.74 14.41 2.26
N ASN A 23 -6.07 13.12 2.44
CA ASN A 23 -5.11 12.01 2.38
C ASN A 23 -5.20 11.29 1.03
N VAL A 24 -4.10 11.25 0.31
CA VAL A 24 -3.95 10.49 -0.93
C VAL A 24 -3.21 9.20 -0.62
N SER A 25 -3.90 8.05 -0.81
CA SER A 25 -3.46 6.75 -0.33
C SER A 25 -3.45 5.68 -1.43
N TYR A 26 -2.75 4.57 -1.19
CA TYR A 26 -2.80 3.41 -2.08
C TYR A 26 -3.99 2.48 -1.74
N ASP A 27 -4.46 1.71 -2.75
CA ASP A 27 -5.74 1.00 -2.70
C ASP A 27 -5.97 0.07 -1.49
N PRO A 28 -5.03 -0.80 -1.07
CA PRO A 28 -5.27 -1.75 0.01
C PRO A 28 -5.62 -1.15 1.37
N THR A 29 -5.41 0.16 1.55
CA THR A 29 -5.65 0.85 2.83
C THR A 29 -7.05 1.43 3.00
N ARG A 30 -7.93 1.30 2.02
CA ARG A 30 -9.26 1.93 2.01
C ARG A 30 -10.05 1.66 3.29
N GLU A 31 -10.26 0.40 3.62
CA GLU A 31 -11.06 -0.02 4.78
C GLU A 31 -10.38 0.35 6.12
N PHE A 32 -9.05 0.36 6.13
CA PHE A 32 -8.28 0.81 7.28
C PHE A 32 -8.50 2.31 7.53
N TYR A 33 -8.28 3.17 6.51
CA TYR A 33 -8.44 4.61 6.69
C TYR A 33 -9.89 5.04 6.92
N GLU A 34 -10.89 4.32 6.42
CA GLU A 34 -12.31 4.57 6.79
C GLU A 34 -12.56 4.45 8.30
N LYS A 35 -11.87 3.53 8.97
CA LYS A 35 -11.96 3.34 10.42
C LYS A 35 -11.01 4.28 11.17
N TYR A 36 -9.79 4.43 10.66
CA TYR A 36 -8.78 5.30 11.25
C TYR A 36 -9.26 6.75 11.32
N ASN A 37 -9.84 7.27 10.25
CA ASN A 37 -10.35 8.63 10.25
C ASN A 37 -11.39 8.87 11.35
N LYS A 38 -12.24 7.89 11.64
CA LYS A 38 -13.26 8.02 12.72
C LYS A 38 -12.63 8.12 14.11
N ILE A 39 -11.58 7.32 14.39
CA ILE A 39 -10.90 7.41 15.67
C ILE A 39 -10.09 8.71 15.76
N PHE A 40 -9.44 9.13 14.67
CA PHE A 40 -8.73 10.38 14.63
C PHE A 40 -9.66 11.59 14.75
N GLU A 41 -10.80 11.61 14.07
CA GLU A 41 -11.82 12.66 14.19
C GLU A 41 -12.31 12.80 15.63
N SER A 42 -12.56 11.69 16.31
CA SER A 42 -12.97 11.69 17.73
C SER A 42 -11.87 12.20 18.66
N TYR A 43 -10.66 11.75 18.44
CA TYR A 43 -9.47 12.20 19.16
C TYR A 43 -9.27 13.71 18.97
N TYR A 44 -9.26 14.19 17.72
CA TYR A 44 -9.02 15.61 17.41
C TYR A 44 -10.10 16.53 18.00
N GLU A 45 -11.36 16.12 17.94
CA GLU A 45 -12.46 16.88 18.56
C GLU A 45 -12.31 16.94 20.09
N SER A 46 -11.87 15.83 20.73
CA SER A 46 -11.66 15.81 22.17
C SER A 46 -10.50 16.70 22.64
N GLU A 47 -9.41 16.73 21.88
CA GLU A 47 -8.20 17.48 22.24
C GLU A 47 -8.32 18.99 21.91
N HIS A 48 -8.95 19.32 20.78
CA HIS A 48 -8.94 20.69 20.25
C HIS A 48 -10.32 21.38 20.32
N GLY A 49 -11.39 20.64 20.63
CA GLY A 49 -12.76 21.17 20.60
C GLY A 49 -13.22 21.59 19.19
N LYS A 50 -12.56 21.08 18.14
CA LYS A 50 -12.80 21.38 16.72
C LYS A 50 -13.07 20.11 15.96
N LYS A 51 -13.98 20.17 15.01
CA LYS A 51 -14.21 19.06 14.09
C LYS A 51 -13.17 19.03 12.98
N ILE A 52 -12.84 17.84 12.56
CA ILE A 52 -12.03 17.61 11.37
C ILE A 52 -12.80 16.71 10.38
N ASN A 53 -12.56 16.91 9.09
CA ASN A 53 -13.04 16.06 8.01
C ASN A 53 -11.83 15.63 7.20
N VAL A 54 -11.65 14.31 7.02
CA VAL A 54 -10.55 13.76 6.23
C VAL A 54 -11.08 13.23 4.90
N ILE A 55 -10.73 13.93 3.82
CA ILE A 55 -11.04 13.49 2.46
C ILE A 55 -10.03 12.41 2.07
N GLN A 56 -10.53 11.30 1.51
CA GLN A 56 -9.72 10.18 1.07
C GLN A 56 -9.72 10.02 -0.45
N SER A 57 -8.53 9.80 -1.03
CA SER A 57 -8.37 9.31 -2.39
C SER A 57 -7.59 8.01 -2.37
N HIS A 58 -8.06 6.98 -3.09
CA HIS A 58 -7.41 5.68 -3.16
C HIS A 58 -7.21 5.26 -4.61
N GLY A 59 -6.04 4.69 -4.91
CA GLY A 59 -5.67 4.21 -6.23
C GLY A 59 -4.31 3.50 -6.22
N GLY A 60 -3.79 3.12 -7.37
CA GLY A 60 -2.43 2.59 -7.46
C GLY A 60 -1.41 3.62 -6.95
N SER A 61 -0.45 3.20 -6.13
CA SER A 61 0.48 4.10 -5.42
C SER A 61 1.20 5.09 -6.35
N GLY A 62 1.81 4.59 -7.42
CA GLY A 62 2.47 5.46 -8.42
C GLY A 62 1.50 6.40 -9.17
N ALA A 63 0.24 5.99 -9.39
CA ALA A 63 -0.78 6.86 -9.97
C ALA A 63 -1.19 7.96 -9.00
N GLN A 64 -1.30 7.65 -7.71
CA GLN A 64 -1.57 8.63 -6.66
C GLN A 64 -0.43 9.63 -6.51
N ALA A 65 0.83 9.18 -6.52
CA ALA A 65 1.98 10.07 -6.50
C ALA A 65 1.96 11.05 -7.70
N ARG A 66 1.74 10.53 -8.90
CA ARG A 66 1.62 11.39 -10.10
C ARG A 66 0.47 12.38 -9.99
N SER A 67 -0.68 12.00 -9.46
CA SER A 67 -1.80 12.92 -9.29
C SER A 67 -1.45 14.10 -8.38
N VAL A 68 -0.65 13.87 -7.33
CA VAL A 68 -0.17 14.95 -6.45
C VAL A 68 0.81 15.86 -7.20
N VAL A 69 1.75 15.29 -7.93
CA VAL A 69 2.70 16.04 -8.79
C VAL A 69 1.94 16.88 -9.84
N GLU A 70 0.83 16.39 -10.37
CA GLU A 70 -0.01 17.05 -11.36
C GLU A 70 -1.00 18.07 -10.75
N GLY A 71 -0.96 18.27 -9.43
CA GLY A 71 -1.71 19.34 -8.76
C GLY A 71 -2.90 18.89 -7.93
N CYS A 72 -3.02 17.60 -7.59
CA CYS A 72 -3.96 17.17 -6.55
C CYS A 72 -3.54 17.81 -5.21
N ASN A 73 -4.44 18.58 -4.62
CA ASN A 73 -4.17 19.32 -3.39
C ASN A 73 -4.27 18.40 -2.15
N ALA A 74 -3.37 17.43 -2.06
CA ALA A 74 -3.25 16.56 -0.91
C ALA A 74 -2.50 17.26 0.23
N ASP A 75 -2.93 17.09 1.47
CA ASP A 75 -2.22 17.54 2.66
C ASP A 75 -1.23 16.49 3.16
N VAL A 76 -1.60 15.20 3.01
CA VAL A 76 -0.75 14.07 3.36
C VAL A 76 -0.83 12.99 2.28
N VAL A 77 0.23 12.21 2.17
CA VAL A 77 0.27 11.00 1.34
C VAL A 77 0.59 9.79 2.20
N THR A 78 -0.03 8.65 1.87
CA THR A 78 0.19 7.35 2.52
C THR A 78 0.32 6.32 1.41
N LEU A 79 1.55 6.08 0.95
CA LEU A 79 1.85 5.36 -0.28
C LEU A 79 2.55 4.03 -0.03
N ALA A 80 2.52 3.14 -1.02
CA ALA A 80 3.10 1.80 -0.89
C ALA A 80 4.62 1.80 -0.93
N LEU A 81 5.24 2.81 -1.55
CA LEU A 81 6.68 2.88 -1.80
C LEU A 81 7.23 4.24 -1.34
N GLU A 82 8.38 4.20 -0.69
CA GLU A 82 9.24 5.38 -0.47
C GLU A 82 9.53 6.10 -1.80
N HIS A 83 9.85 5.33 -2.86
CA HIS A 83 10.09 5.86 -4.20
C HIS A 83 8.95 6.75 -4.73
N ASP A 84 7.69 6.39 -4.47
CA ASP A 84 6.53 7.19 -4.90
C ASP A 84 6.46 8.52 -4.13
N ILE A 85 6.88 8.55 -2.86
CA ILE A 85 6.99 9.79 -2.08
C ILE A 85 8.17 10.64 -2.56
N ASP A 86 9.31 10.01 -2.89
CA ASP A 86 10.47 10.69 -3.46
C ASP A 86 10.15 11.37 -4.80
N LEU A 87 9.27 10.79 -5.63
CA LEU A 87 8.79 11.46 -6.85
C LEU A 87 8.11 12.81 -6.53
N ILE A 88 7.30 12.86 -5.47
CA ILE A 88 6.65 14.10 -5.04
C ILE A 88 7.68 15.06 -4.43
N GLN A 89 8.59 14.56 -3.58
CA GLN A 89 9.68 15.35 -2.98
C GLN A 89 10.55 16.03 -4.05
N ASN A 90 10.85 15.32 -5.13
CA ASN A 90 11.68 15.86 -6.22
C ASN A 90 11.05 17.05 -6.95
N THR A 91 9.74 17.28 -6.81
CA THR A 91 9.05 18.49 -7.30
C THR A 91 9.10 19.66 -6.32
N GLY A 92 9.54 19.41 -5.07
CA GLY A 92 9.58 20.41 -4.00
C GLY A 92 8.28 20.51 -3.19
N LEU A 93 7.28 19.68 -3.45
CA LEU A 93 6.02 19.64 -2.69
C LEU A 93 6.17 19.04 -1.29
N ILE A 94 7.13 18.11 -1.12
CA ILE A 94 7.49 17.50 0.16
C ILE A 94 8.90 17.95 0.53
N ASP A 95 9.10 18.33 1.79
CA ASP A 95 10.37 18.79 2.30
C ASP A 95 11.40 17.63 2.38
N LYS A 96 12.69 17.96 2.28
CA LYS A 96 13.75 16.96 2.41
C LYS A 96 13.80 16.41 3.82
N GLY A 97 14.08 15.10 3.93
CA GLY A 97 14.17 14.42 5.21
C GLY A 97 12.83 13.91 5.73
N TRP A 98 11.79 13.90 4.91
CA TRP A 98 10.46 13.36 5.23
C TRP A 98 10.51 11.95 5.83
N ILE A 99 11.47 11.13 5.41
CA ILE A 99 11.60 9.74 5.86
C ILE A 99 11.95 9.62 7.34
N ASP A 100 12.63 10.63 7.88
CA ASP A 100 13.03 10.72 9.30
C ASP A 100 12.04 11.56 10.14
N GLU A 101 10.93 12.03 9.56
CA GLU A 101 9.98 12.88 10.26
C GLU A 101 9.16 12.11 11.30
N PHE A 102 8.84 10.86 11.01
CA PHE A 102 8.12 9.96 11.91
C PHE A 102 8.95 8.71 12.22
N SER A 103 8.58 7.98 13.27
CA SER A 103 9.26 6.74 13.67
C SER A 103 9.26 5.70 12.55
N ASP A 104 10.17 4.73 12.66
CA ASP A 104 10.27 3.59 11.75
C ASP A 104 10.40 3.98 10.27
N SER A 105 11.21 5.03 9.98
CA SER A 105 11.40 5.59 8.63
C SER A 105 10.07 6.02 8.01
N SER A 106 9.23 6.70 8.80
CA SER A 106 7.89 7.15 8.40
C SER A 106 6.97 6.02 7.88
N ALA A 107 7.17 4.79 8.39
CA ALA A 107 6.36 3.61 8.08
C ALA A 107 5.58 3.14 9.32
N PRO A 108 4.34 3.60 9.54
CA PRO A 108 3.58 3.32 10.77
C PRO A 108 3.10 1.88 10.90
N TYR A 109 3.15 1.13 9.84
CA TYR A 109 2.79 -0.30 9.77
C TYR A 109 3.58 -0.98 8.66
N THR A 110 3.63 -2.31 8.75
CA THR A 110 4.25 -3.14 7.72
C THR A 110 3.29 -4.21 7.21
N SER A 111 3.69 -4.91 6.18
CA SER A 111 3.00 -6.08 5.66
C SER A 111 4.02 -7.03 5.05
N THR A 112 3.55 -8.13 4.50
CA THR A 112 4.35 -9.03 3.69
C THR A 112 3.53 -9.56 2.52
N ILE A 113 4.16 -10.35 1.65
CA ILE A 113 3.51 -10.96 0.51
C ILE A 113 3.27 -12.43 0.81
N VAL A 114 2.04 -12.86 0.57
CA VAL A 114 1.56 -14.24 0.74
C VAL A 114 0.91 -14.74 -0.54
N LEU A 115 0.61 -16.04 -0.59
CA LEU A 115 -0.07 -16.67 -1.72
C LEU A 115 -1.50 -17.02 -1.29
N LEU A 116 -2.49 -16.39 -1.91
CA LEU A 116 -3.89 -16.71 -1.67
C LEU A 116 -4.35 -17.76 -2.69
N VAL A 117 -4.85 -18.88 -2.20
CA VAL A 117 -5.29 -20.00 -3.03
C VAL A 117 -6.76 -20.33 -2.76
N ARG A 118 -7.37 -21.06 -3.67
CA ARG A 118 -8.75 -21.55 -3.48
C ARG A 118 -8.80 -22.62 -2.42
N LYS A 119 -9.96 -22.78 -1.75
CA LYS A 119 -10.19 -23.78 -0.72
C LYS A 119 -9.75 -25.18 -1.16
N GLY A 120 -9.00 -25.86 -0.27
CA GLY A 120 -8.46 -27.19 -0.52
C GLY A 120 -7.23 -27.20 -1.40
N ASN A 121 -6.73 -26.01 -1.77
CA ASN A 121 -5.49 -25.84 -2.53
C ASN A 121 -5.34 -26.83 -3.69
N PRO A 122 -6.20 -26.78 -4.71
CA PRO A 122 -6.27 -27.82 -5.77
C PRO A 122 -4.98 -27.99 -6.57
N LYS A 123 -4.13 -26.97 -6.58
CA LYS A 123 -2.83 -26.97 -7.29
C LYS A 123 -1.67 -27.35 -6.39
N HIS A 124 -1.93 -27.64 -5.10
CA HIS A 124 -0.91 -28.00 -4.10
C HIS A 124 0.22 -26.96 -4.04
N ILE A 125 -0.14 -25.69 -4.02
CA ILE A 125 0.80 -24.57 -3.87
C ILE A 125 1.31 -24.56 -2.42
N SER A 126 2.61 -24.64 -2.24
CA SER A 126 3.28 -24.62 -0.93
C SER A 126 4.33 -23.52 -0.82
N ASP A 127 4.91 -23.10 -1.95
CA ASP A 127 5.93 -22.06 -2.02
C ASP A 127 6.01 -21.48 -3.44
N TRP A 128 6.90 -20.52 -3.65
CA TRP A 128 7.11 -19.82 -4.91
C TRP A 128 7.48 -20.71 -6.11
N ASP A 129 8.18 -21.84 -5.87
CA ASP A 129 8.55 -22.77 -6.95
C ASP A 129 7.34 -23.54 -7.53
N ASP A 130 6.24 -23.59 -6.80
CA ASP A 130 4.99 -24.15 -7.32
C ASP A 130 4.35 -23.23 -8.38
N LEU A 131 4.62 -21.91 -8.31
CA LEU A 131 4.06 -20.94 -9.25
C LEU A 131 4.68 -21.00 -10.65
N VAL A 132 5.85 -21.67 -10.79
CA VAL A 132 6.50 -21.89 -12.10
C VAL A 132 6.13 -23.24 -12.75
N LYS A 133 5.26 -24.03 -12.10
CA LYS A 133 4.75 -25.29 -12.64
C LYS A 133 3.80 -25.04 -13.80
N LYS A 134 3.84 -25.93 -14.78
CA LYS A 134 2.86 -25.88 -15.88
C LYS A 134 1.44 -26.04 -15.35
N ASN A 135 0.50 -25.31 -15.92
CA ASN A 135 -0.92 -25.30 -15.56
C ASN A 135 -1.23 -24.69 -14.16
N VAL A 136 -0.41 -23.76 -13.69
CA VAL A 136 -0.72 -22.89 -12.57
C VAL A 136 -0.93 -21.48 -13.14
N ASP A 137 -2.14 -20.96 -13.02
CA ASP A 137 -2.51 -19.63 -13.47
C ASP A 137 -2.34 -18.65 -12.31
N VAL A 138 -1.41 -17.72 -12.46
CA VAL A 138 -1.05 -16.72 -11.44
C VAL A 138 -1.74 -15.40 -11.75
N ILE A 139 -2.25 -14.74 -10.70
CA ILE A 139 -2.77 -13.37 -10.75
C ILE A 139 -1.85 -12.49 -9.89
N THR A 140 -1.45 -11.35 -10.43
CA THR A 140 -0.69 -10.32 -9.72
C THR A 140 -0.91 -8.96 -10.40
N PRO A 141 -0.83 -7.83 -9.69
CA PRO A 141 -0.88 -6.53 -10.36
C PRO A 141 0.41 -6.22 -11.12
N ASP A 142 0.35 -5.19 -11.97
CA ASP A 142 1.45 -4.73 -12.81
C ASP A 142 2.42 -3.82 -12.03
N PRO A 143 3.72 -4.18 -11.92
CA PRO A 143 4.72 -3.33 -11.27
C PRO A 143 4.91 -1.94 -11.90
N LYS A 144 4.54 -1.75 -13.17
CA LYS A 144 4.63 -0.43 -13.85
C LYS A 144 3.55 0.56 -13.40
N SER A 145 2.47 0.06 -12.80
CA SER A 145 1.34 0.90 -12.36
C SER A 145 1.05 0.81 -10.86
N SER A 146 1.45 -0.29 -10.23
CA SER A 146 1.13 -0.61 -8.84
C SER A 146 2.39 -0.75 -7.98
N GLY A 147 2.60 0.13 -7.03
CA GLY A 147 3.66 -0.01 -6.02
C GLY A 147 3.53 -1.31 -5.22
N GLY A 148 2.29 -1.77 -4.96
CA GLY A 148 2.04 -3.08 -4.34
C GLY A 148 2.62 -4.24 -5.15
N ALA A 149 2.59 -4.15 -6.48
CA ALA A 149 3.16 -5.16 -7.36
C ALA A 149 4.68 -5.17 -7.35
N CYS A 150 5.33 -4.03 -7.09
CA CYS A 150 6.78 -3.98 -6.90
C CYS A 150 7.19 -4.84 -5.71
N TRP A 151 6.46 -4.79 -4.60
CA TRP A 151 6.68 -5.66 -3.46
C TRP A 151 6.44 -7.13 -3.78
N ASN A 152 5.39 -7.47 -4.57
CA ASN A 152 5.14 -8.84 -5.03
C ASN A 152 6.32 -9.39 -5.85
N PHE A 153 6.84 -8.58 -6.77
CA PHE A 153 8.01 -8.92 -7.59
C PHE A 153 9.25 -9.15 -6.73
N LEU A 154 9.54 -8.24 -5.80
CA LEU A 154 10.70 -8.35 -4.91
C LEU A 154 10.58 -9.54 -3.96
N ALA A 155 9.38 -9.89 -3.49
CA ALA A 155 9.15 -11.08 -2.67
C ALA A 155 9.51 -12.37 -3.44
N ALA A 156 9.03 -12.52 -4.67
CA ALA A 156 9.39 -13.63 -5.55
C ALA A 156 10.89 -13.66 -5.87
N LEU A 157 11.49 -12.49 -6.11
CA LEU A 157 12.92 -12.37 -6.36
C LEU A 157 13.75 -12.69 -5.11
N SER A 158 13.26 -12.39 -3.90
CA SER A 158 13.91 -12.77 -2.63
C SER A 158 14.00 -14.29 -2.50
N TYR A 159 12.93 -15.00 -2.88
CA TYR A 159 12.97 -16.46 -2.97
C TYR A 159 14.00 -16.92 -4.01
N ALA A 160 14.00 -16.32 -5.20
CA ALA A 160 14.96 -16.66 -6.24
C ALA A 160 16.41 -16.43 -5.79
N LYS A 161 16.72 -15.30 -5.16
CA LYS A 161 18.06 -14.99 -4.63
C LYS A 161 18.46 -15.93 -3.47
N THR A 162 17.50 -16.46 -2.73
CA THR A 162 17.77 -17.41 -1.65
C THR A 162 18.09 -18.81 -2.16
N ASN A 163 17.50 -19.22 -3.29
CA ASN A 163 17.55 -20.60 -3.76
C ASN A 163 18.40 -20.81 -5.03
N TYR A 164 18.85 -19.73 -5.71
CA TYR A 164 19.65 -19.79 -6.93
C TYR A 164 20.88 -18.91 -6.82
N ASP A 165 22.05 -19.46 -7.12
CA ASP A 165 23.34 -18.77 -6.94
C ASP A 165 23.65 -17.74 -8.04
N SER A 166 23.13 -17.93 -9.26
CA SER A 166 23.45 -17.06 -10.40
C SER A 166 22.28 -16.16 -10.78
N LEU A 167 22.62 -14.92 -11.20
CA LEU A 167 21.64 -13.98 -11.75
C LEU A 167 20.84 -14.58 -12.93
N LYS A 168 21.50 -15.44 -13.73
CA LYS A 168 20.84 -16.11 -14.86
C LYS A 168 19.73 -17.05 -14.39
N GLU A 169 19.97 -17.81 -13.34
CA GLU A 169 18.95 -18.73 -12.77
C GLU A 169 17.82 -17.94 -12.09
N GLN A 170 18.18 -16.88 -11.35
CA GLN A 170 17.18 -15.98 -10.74
C GLN A 170 16.28 -15.35 -11.81
N LYS A 171 16.84 -14.79 -12.89
CA LYS A 171 16.07 -14.29 -14.03
C LYS A 171 15.23 -15.38 -14.71
N SER A 172 15.78 -16.59 -14.85
CA SER A 172 15.03 -17.72 -15.44
C SER A 172 13.82 -18.13 -14.58
N PHE A 173 13.98 -18.12 -13.27
CA PHE A 173 12.86 -18.37 -12.34
C PHE A 173 11.78 -17.30 -12.46
N MET A 174 12.17 -16.03 -12.38
CA MET A 174 11.24 -14.90 -12.50
C MET A 174 10.51 -14.92 -13.86
N LYS A 175 11.22 -15.19 -14.95
CA LYS A 175 10.60 -15.32 -16.27
C LYS A 175 9.54 -16.40 -16.29
N LYS A 176 9.83 -17.61 -15.78
CA LYS A 176 8.85 -18.71 -15.71
C LYS A 176 7.63 -18.37 -14.85
N LEU A 177 7.83 -17.62 -13.74
CA LEU A 177 6.73 -17.16 -12.91
C LEU A 177 5.83 -16.22 -13.71
N TYR A 178 6.41 -15.22 -14.38
CA TYR A 178 5.65 -14.24 -15.16
C TYR A 178 5.06 -14.81 -16.45
N GLU A 179 5.62 -15.90 -17.01
CA GLU A 179 4.99 -16.69 -18.10
C GLU A 179 3.68 -17.36 -17.64
N ASN A 180 3.52 -17.62 -16.34
CA ASN A 180 2.30 -18.14 -15.75
C ASN A 180 1.33 -17.06 -15.26
N VAL A 181 1.71 -15.79 -15.31
CA VAL A 181 0.80 -14.67 -14.98
C VAL A 181 -0.18 -14.49 -16.14
N THR A 182 -1.41 -14.90 -15.92
CA THR A 182 -2.47 -14.87 -16.95
C THR A 182 -3.21 -13.55 -16.98
N ILE A 183 -3.29 -12.84 -15.86
CA ILE A 183 -3.91 -11.51 -15.76
C ILE A 183 -3.04 -10.65 -14.85
N MET A 184 -2.79 -9.43 -15.32
CA MET A 184 -2.02 -8.40 -14.62
C MET A 184 -2.85 -7.13 -14.55
N ASP A 185 -3.47 -6.89 -13.40
CA ASP A 185 -4.32 -5.71 -13.17
C ASP A 185 -3.48 -4.47 -12.84
N SER A 186 -4.06 -3.29 -13.01
CA SER A 186 -3.37 -2.02 -12.74
C SER A 186 -3.13 -1.73 -11.25
N GLY A 187 -3.69 -2.51 -10.33
CA GLY A 187 -3.55 -2.34 -8.89
C GLY A 187 -3.92 -3.59 -8.10
N ALA A 188 -3.49 -3.66 -6.84
CA ALA A 188 -3.69 -4.82 -5.96
C ALA A 188 -5.17 -5.17 -5.77
N ARG A 189 -6.04 -4.16 -5.56
CA ARG A 189 -7.49 -4.38 -5.45
C ARG A 189 -8.09 -4.95 -6.73
N GLY A 190 -7.62 -4.53 -7.90
CA GLY A 190 -8.03 -5.10 -9.19
C GLY A 190 -7.73 -6.59 -9.26
N SER A 191 -6.51 -7.00 -8.89
CA SER A 191 -6.10 -8.41 -8.86
C SER A 191 -6.90 -9.23 -7.85
N THR A 192 -7.20 -8.67 -6.67
CA THR A 192 -8.10 -9.31 -5.70
C THR A 192 -9.51 -9.52 -6.29
N THR A 193 -10.09 -8.51 -6.94
CA THR A 193 -11.38 -8.63 -7.62
C THR A 193 -11.34 -9.69 -8.74
N THR A 194 -10.32 -9.66 -9.57
CA THR A 194 -10.10 -10.65 -10.64
C THR A 194 -10.05 -12.07 -10.10
N PHE A 195 -9.29 -12.30 -9.02
CA PHE A 195 -9.17 -13.60 -8.40
C PHE A 195 -10.45 -14.01 -7.65
N VAL A 196 -10.97 -13.14 -6.77
CA VAL A 196 -12.03 -13.46 -5.81
C VAL A 196 -13.41 -13.43 -6.47
N GLU A 197 -13.76 -12.33 -7.14
CA GLU A 197 -15.12 -12.10 -7.65
C GLU A 197 -15.29 -12.67 -9.05
N ASN A 198 -14.30 -12.51 -9.94
CA ASN A 198 -14.36 -13.02 -11.30
C ASN A 198 -13.94 -14.49 -11.40
N GLY A 199 -13.39 -15.07 -10.33
CA GLY A 199 -13.04 -16.47 -10.26
C GLY A 199 -11.86 -16.88 -11.15
N GLN A 200 -11.01 -15.93 -11.59
CA GLN A 200 -9.87 -16.18 -12.47
C GLN A 200 -8.64 -16.65 -11.67
N GLY A 201 -7.77 -17.42 -12.32
CA GLY A 201 -6.51 -17.89 -11.76
C GLY A 201 -6.62 -18.96 -10.69
N ASP A 202 -5.50 -19.57 -10.37
CA ASP A 202 -5.34 -20.60 -9.35
C ASP A 202 -4.75 -20.05 -8.05
N VAL A 203 -3.88 -19.03 -8.18
CA VAL A 203 -3.19 -18.37 -7.07
C VAL A 203 -3.11 -16.87 -7.33
N LEU A 204 -3.36 -16.09 -6.27
CA LEU A 204 -3.10 -14.64 -6.24
C LEU A 204 -1.86 -14.38 -5.39
N ILE A 205 -0.87 -13.71 -5.96
CA ILE A 205 0.22 -13.12 -5.17
C ILE A 205 -0.34 -11.87 -4.52
N ALA A 206 -0.54 -11.91 -3.21
CA ALA A 206 -1.30 -10.91 -2.47
C ALA A 206 -0.49 -10.31 -1.32
N TRP A 207 -0.83 -9.10 -0.97
CA TRP A 207 -0.48 -8.54 0.33
C TRP A 207 -1.21 -9.29 1.44
N GLU A 208 -0.54 -9.50 2.58
CA GLU A 208 -1.09 -10.25 3.70
C GLU A 208 -2.43 -9.67 4.21
N ASN A 209 -2.53 -8.33 4.31
CA ASN A 209 -3.78 -7.66 4.69
C ASN A 209 -4.93 -7.89 3.70
N GLU A 210 -4.67 -7.89 2.38
CA GLU A 210 -5.69 -8.19 1.36
C GLU A 210 -6.14 -9.66 1.44
N ALA A 211 -5.20 -10.58 1.66
CA ALA A 211 -5.50 -12.00 1.83
C ALA A 211 -6.35 -12.23 3.11
N LEU A 212 -5.97 -11.62 4.23
CA LEU A 212 -6.72 -11.70 5.50
C LEU A 212 -8.13 -11.11 5.36
N THR A 213 -8.25 -9.93 4.74
CA THR A 213 -9.56 -9.31 4.46
C THR A 213 -10.43 -10.19 3.57
N THR A 214 -9.82 -10.88 2.60
CA THR A 214 -10.53 -11.84 1.75
C THR A 214 -11.01 -13.05 2.54
N MET A 215 -10.18 -13.59 3.44
CA MET A 215 -10.58 -14.70 4.32
C MET A 215 -11.78 -14.34 5.20
N ASP A 216 -11.79 -13.12 5.76
CA ASP A 216 -12.87 -12.62 6.59
C ASP A 216 -14.16 -12.38 5.78
N SER A 217 -14.04 -11.86 4.57
CA SER A 217 -15.19 -11.54 3.69
C SER A 217 -15.79 -12.78 3.02
N TYR A 218 -15.00 -13.83 2.79
CA TYR A 218 -15.40 -15.06 2.10
C TYR A 218 -15.04 -16.31 2.92
N PRO A 219 -15.62 -16.51 4.11
CA PRO A 219 -15.21 -17.58 5.03
C PRO A 219 -15.30 -18.97 4.37
N GLY A 220 -14.18 -19.69 4.45
CA GLY A 220 -14.05 -21.04 3.95
C GLY A 220 -14.00 -21.19 2.41
N LYS A 221 -13.73 -20.10 1.67
CA LYS A 221 -13.59 -20.11 0.21
C LYS A 221 -12.13 -20.13 -0.27
N TYR A 222 -11.23 -19.63 0.54
CA TYR A 222 -9.81 -19.45 0.21
C TYR A 222 -8.93 -19.97 1.35
N GLU A 223 -7.64 -20.09 1.09
CA GLU A 223 -6.60 -20.43 2.05
C GLU A 223 -5.37 -19.55 1.78
N ILE A 224 -4.70 -19.14 2.86
CA ILE A 224 -3.43 -18.41 2.76
C ILE A 224 -2.30 -19.43 2.86
N VAL A 225 -1.37 -19.38 1.92
CA VAL A 225 -0.11 -20.10 1.95
C VAL A 225 0.99 -19.11 2.25
N ASN A 226 1.65 -19.27 3.38
CA ASN A 226 2.82 -18.48 3.76
C ASN A 226 4.05 -19.06 3.07
N PRO A 227 4.74 -18.32 2.20
CA PRO A 227 5.92 -18.82 1.52
C PRO A 227 7.12 -18.91 2.48
N SER A 228 8.12 -19.73 2.14
CA SER A 228 9.34 -19.88 2.94
C SER A 228 10.15 -18.59 3.06
N VAL A 229 10.10 -17.73 2.05
CA VAL A 229 10.77 -16.43 1.96
C VAL A 229 9.79 -15.42 1.39
N SER A 230 9.77 -14.22 1.96
CA SER A 230 9.02 -13.08 1.45
C SER A 230 9.80 -11.78 1.68
N ILE A 231 9.12 -10.65 1.65
CA ILE A 231 9.70 -9.32 1.86
C ILE A 231 8.94 -8.55 2.91
N LEU A 232 9.63 -7.75 3.72
CA LEU A 232 9.04 -6.78 4.63
C LEU A 232 8.59 -5.57 3.80
N ALA A 233 7.31 -5.49 3.52
CA ALA A 233 6.72 -4.34 2.85
C ALA A 233 6.47 -3.22 3.87
N GLN A 234 7.04 -2.04 3.59
CA GLN A 234 7.01 -0.86 4.47
C GLN A 234 6.35 0.32 3.73
N PRO A 235 5.00 0.40 3.75
CA PRO A 235 4.32 1.58 3.22
C PRO A 235 4.68 2.82 4.03
N SER A 236 4.96 3.91 3.34
CA SER A 236 5.46 5.13 3.95
C SER A 236 4.42 6.25 3.91
N VAL A 237 4.55 7.19 4.86
CA VAL A 237 3.67 8.35 4.98
C VAL A 237 4.49 9.63 4.97
N ALA A 238 3.93 10.71 4.41
CA ALA A 238 4.58 12.02 4.41
C ALA A 238 3.55 13.15 4.38
N ILE A 239 3.92 14.31 4.90
CA ILE A 239 3.20 15.56 4.72
C ILE A 239 3.53 16.11 3.33
N VAL A 240 2.53 16.59 2.60
CA VAL A 240 2.74 17.37 1.38
C VAL A 240 2.91 18.82 1.80
N ASP A 241 4.12 19.18 2.22
CA ASP A 241 4.43 20.39 2.97
C ASP A 241 3.96 21.67 2.30
N ASP A 242 4.17 21.80 0.99
CA ASP A 242 3.80 23.01 0.26
C ASP A 242 2.28 23.20 0.20
N ASN A 243 1.55 22.12 -0.01
CA ASN A 243 0.08 22.14 0.03
C ASN A 243 -0.42 22.41 1.45
N ALA A 244 0.10 21.70 2.45
CA ALA A 244 -0.31 21.86 3.85
C ALA A 244 -0.02 23.28 4.36
N ARG A 245 1.12 23.89 3.97
CA ARG A 245 1.42 25.30 4.24
C ARG A 245 0.38 26.23 3.60
N SER A 246 0.07 26.00 2.33
CA SER A 246 -0.88 26.82 1.57
C SER A 246 -2.31 26.70 2.10
N ASN A 247 -2.68 25.50 2.58
CA ASN A 247 -4.00 25.21 3.15
C ASN A 247 -4.10 25.62 4.64
N GLY A 248 -2.97 25.94 5.31
CA GLY A 248 -2.94 26.19 6.76
C GLY A 248 -3.20 24.93 7.61
N THR A 249 -2.85 23.76 7.09
CA THR A 249 -3.16 22.44 7.68
C THR A 249 -1.91 21.70 8.20
N GLN A 250 -0.73 22.33 8.22
CA GLN A 250 0.53 21.67 8.59
C GLN A 250 0.47 20.95 9.95
N GLU A 251 0.02 21.65 10.99
CA GLU A 251 -0.02 21.07 12.34
C GLU A 251 -0.96 19.85 12.41
N VAL A 252 -2.14 19.98 11.84
CA VAL A 252 -3.12 18.88 11.86
C VAL A 252 -2.69 17.72 10.95
N SER A 253 -2.02 17.98 9.84
CA SER A 253 -1.44 16.95 8.97
C SER A 253 -0.36 16.16 9.70
N LYS A 254 0.50 16.84 10.43
CA LYS A 254 1.50 16.21 11.28
C LYS A 254 0.87 15.37 12.39
N GLU A 255 -0.12 15.93 13.08
CA GLU A 255 -0.84 15.22 14.14
C GLU A 255 -1.58 13.98 13.60
N TYR A 256 -2.20 14.09 12.41
CA TYR A 256 -2.84 12.99 11.73
C TYR A 256 -1.88 11.82 11.44
N LEU A 257 -0.70 12.11 10.93
CA LEU A 257 0.31 11.06 10.66
C LEU A 257 0.96 10.54 11.95
N GLN A 258 1.20 11.42 12.94
CA GLN A 258 1.75 11.02 14.23
C GLN A 258 0.80 10.11 15.01
N TYR A 259 -0.51 10.32 14.92
CA TYR A 259 -1.50 9.50 15.60
C TYR A 259 -1.54 8.04 15.11
N LEU A 260 -1.04 7.75 13.90
CA LEU A 260 -0.86 6.37 13.40
C LEU A 260 0.04 5.52 14.32
N TYR A 261 0.90 6.14 15.12
CA TYR A 261 1.80 5.48 16.06
C TYR A 261 1.23 5.37 17.48
N SER A 262 0.01 5.87 17.72
CA SER A 262 -0.68 5.70 19.01
C SER A 262 -1.08 4.23 19.23
N ASP A 263 -1.19 3.80 20.47
CA ASP A 263 -1.61 2.43 20.79
C ASP A 263 -2.97 2.07 20.19
N GLU A 264 -3.91 3.03 20.15
CA GLU A 264 -5.25 2.84 19.56
C GLU A 264 -5.15 2.62 18.05
N ALA A 265 -4.37 3.44 17.34
CA ALA A 265 -4.17 3.27 15.90
C ALA A 265 -3.38 1.99 15.58
N GLN A 266 -2.37 1.64 16.37
CA GLN A 266 -1.59 0.41 16.20
C GLN A 266 -2.46 -0.84 16.43
N GLN A 267 -3.38 -0.80 17.41
CA GLN A 267 -4.37 -1.85 17.60
C GLN A 267 -5.27 -1.98 16.35
N LEU A 268 -5.79 -0.87 15.84
CA LEU A 268 -6.62 -0.83 14.62
C LEU A 268 -5.87 -1.33 13.39
N ILE A 269 -4.58 -1.01 13.25
CA ILE A 269 -3.67 -1.52 12.21
C ILE A 269 -3.68 -3.05 12.23
N GLY A 270 -3.44 -3.68 13.40
CA GLY A 270 -3.47 -5.13 13.57
C GLY A 270 -4.82 -5.76 13.23
N GLU A 271 -5.90 -5.14 13.66
CA GLU A 271 -7.27 -5.58 13.37
C GLU A 271 -7.57 -5.59 11.86
N ASN A 272 -6.99 -4.66 11.10
CA ASN A 272 -7.16 -4.57 9.65
C ASN A 272 -6.10 -5.33 8.84
N GLY A 273 -5.34 -6.24 9.47
CA GLY A 273 -4.44 -7.15 8.78
C GLY A 273 -3.08 -6.57 8.40
N TYR A 274 -2.76 -5.35 8.84
CA TYR A 274 -1.41 -4.82 8.78
C TYR A 274 -0.64 -5.18 10.05
N ARG A 275 0.67 -5.33 9.93
CA ARG A 275 1.56 -5.63 11.06
C ARG A 275 1.91 -4.32 11.78
N PRO A 276 1.47 -4.13 13.05
CA PRO A 276 1.87 -2.97 13.85
C PRO A 276 3.39 -2.86 13.98
N THR A 277 3.92 -1.64 14.01
CA THR A 277 5.34 -1.40 14.36
C THR A 277 5.58 -1.52 15.87
N ASN A 278 4.54 -1.26 16.68
CA ASN A 278 4.59 -1.54 18.12
C ASN A 278 4.62 -3.05 18.37
N GLN A 279 5.78 -3.55 18.81
CA GLN A 279 6.02 -4.99 19.00
C GLN A 279 5.08 -5.64 20.03
N ASP A 280 4.72 -4.93 21.11
CA ASP A 280 3.83 -5.46 22.14
C ASP A 280 2.40 -5.64 21.59
N ILE A 281 1.98 -4.73 20.71
CA ILE A 281 0.69 -4.83 20.02
C ILE A 281 0.77 -5.91 18.94
N LEU A 282 1.83 -5.98 18.12
CA LEU A 282 2.02 -7.01 17.11
C LEU A 282 1.92 -8.41 17.73
N ASN A 283 2.53 -8.64 18.90
CA ASN A 283 2.48 -9.93 19.60
C ASN A 283 1.06 -10.37 19.97
N ARG A 284 0.11 -9.44 20.14
CA ARG A 284 -1.30 -9.77 20.39
C ARG A 284 -1.99 -10.39 19.18
N PHE A 285 -1.41 -10.22 17.99
CA PHE A 285 -1.90 -10.75 16.72
C PHE A 285 -1.09 -11.94 16.20
N SER A 286 -0.32 -12.61 17.08
CA SER A 286 0.51 -13.78 16.72
C SER A 286 -0.27 -14.95 16.10
N ASP A 287 -1.57 -15.07 16.41
CA ASP A 287 -2.45 -16.06 15.80
C ASP A 287 -2.92 -15.66 14.38
N LYS A 288 -2.79 -14.37 14.03
CA LYS A 288 -3.22 -13.80 12.75
C LYS A 288 -2.06 -13.75 11.75
N PHE A 289 -0.85 -13.43 12.21
CA PHE A 289 0.34 -13.25 11.39
C PHE A 289 1.32 -14.39 11.60
N ASP A 290 1.83 -14.98 10.51
CA ASP A 290 2.99 -15.85 10.61
C ASP A 290 4.26 -15.02 10.75
N LEU A 291 4.76 -14.93 11.98
CA LEU A 291 5.96 -14.17 12.31
C LEU A 291 7.27 -14.94 12.03
N ASN A 292 7.18 -16.20 11.53
CA ASN A 292 8.34 -17.04 11.25
C ASN A 292 8.77 -17.00 9.77
N ILE A 293 8.03 -16.32 8.90
CA ILE A 293 8.41 -16.13 7.50
C ILE A 293 9.77 -15.41 7.45
N ARG A 294 10.72 -15.96 6.69
CA ARG A 294 11.98 -15.26 6.43
C ARG A 294 11.71 -14.06 5.53
N LEU A 295 11.88 -12.85 6.05
CA LEU A 295 11.67 -11.61 5.33
C LEU A 295 13.00 -10.99 4.88
N TRP A 296 13.09 -10.66 3.60
CA TRP A 296 14.06 -9.71 3.07
C TRP A 296 13.54 -8.29 3.30
N SER A 297 14.42 -7.31 3.26
CA SER A 297 14.08 -5.90 3.34
C SER A 297 14.45 -5.16 2.05
N ILE A 298 14.00 -3.92 1.92
CA ILE A 298 14.39 -3.11 0.76
C ILE A 298 15.90 -2.75 0.78
N GLU A 299 16.53 -2.73 1.96
CA GLU A 299 17.95 -2.51 2.14
C GLU A 299 18.79 -3.64 1.53
N ASP A 300 18.29 -4.87 1.49
CA ASP A 300 18.93 -6.01 0.81
C ASP A 300 19.00 -5.80 -0.73
N TYR A 301 18.25 -4.83 -1.23
CA TYR A 301 18.22 -4.39 -2.62
C TYR A 301 18.90 -3.04 -2.85
N GLY A 302 19.51 -2.46 -1.82
CA GLY A 302 20.19 -1.16 -1.88
C GLY A 302 19.28 0.05 -1.71
N GLY A 303 18.09 -0.15 -1.13
CA GLY A 303 17.04 0.86 -0.99
C GLY A 303 16.21 1.02 -2.26
N TRP A 304 15.10 1.80 -2.16
CA TRP A 304 14.15 1.93 -3.26
C TRP A 304 14.74 2.56 -4.53
N ASN A 305 15.64 3.52 -4.42
CA ASN A 305 16.23 4.17 -5.59
C ASN A 305 17.03 3.18 -6.45
N GLU A 306 17.84 2.31 -5.84
CA GLU A 306 18.58 1.29 -6.56
C GLU A 306 17.70 0.14 -7.04
N ALA A 307 16.75 -0.30 -6.19
CA ALA A 307 15.81 -1.34 -6.54
C ALA A 307 14.91 -0.94 -7.72
N TYR A 308 14.36 0.28 -7.71
CA TYR A 308 13.50 0.75 -8.78
C TYR A 308 14.24 0.81 -10.11
N LYS A 309 15.44 1.42 -10.11
CA LYS A 309 16.30 1.51 -11.29
C LYS A 309 16.69 0.13 -11.84
N THR A 310 16.97 -0.83 -10.96
CA THR A 310 17.46 -2.16 -11.37
C THR A 310 16.35 -3.06 -11.88
N TYR A 311 15.14 -2.92 -11.31
CA TYR A 311 14.08 -3.89 -11.54
C TYR A 311 12.85 -3.32 -12.27
N PHE A 312 12.57 -2.02 -12.18
CA PHE A 312 11.28 -1.46 -12.61
C PHE A 312 11.36 -0.29 -13.61
N ASP A 313 12.50 0.41 -13.74
CA ASP A 313 12.69 1.42 -14.77
C ASP A 313 12.50 0.83 -16.17
N ASP A 314 12.30 1.70 -17.17
CA ASP A 314 12.17 1.29 -18.56
C ASP A 314 13.43 0.54 -19.03
N GLY A 315 13.21 -0.67 -19.55
CA GLY A 315 14.28 -1.58 -19.96
C GLY A 315 14.98 -2.32 -18.81
N ALA A 316 14.50 -2.19 -17.57
CA ALA A 316 15.05 -2.91 -16.43
C ALA A 316 14.59 -4.40 -16.41
N MET A 317 14.94 -5.13 -15.34
CA MET A 317 14.73 -6.57 -15.26
C MET A 317 13.29 -6.99 -15.55
N PHE A 318 12.28 -6.26 -15.06
CA PHE A 318 10.88 -6.59 -15.30
C PHE A 318 10.56 -6.60 -16.81
N ASP A 319 10.99 -5.56 -17.53
CA ASP A 319 10.77 -5.48 -18.98
C ASP A 319 11.52 -6.59 -19.74
N GLU A 320 12.75 -6.95 -19.28
CA GLU A 320 13.51 -8.05 -19.88
C GLU A 320 12.83 -9.43 -19.74
N ILE A 321 12.09 -9.66 -18.66
CA ILE A 321 11.45 -10.97 -18.40
C ILE A 321 10.02 -11.06 -18.92
N TYR A 322 9.29 -9.93 -18.97
CA TYR A 322 7.88 -9.89 -19.36
C TYR A 322 7.66 -9.32 -20.77
N GLY A 323 8.51 -8.41 -21.23
CA GLY A 323 8.37 -7.66 -22.51
C GLY A 323 8.80 -8.41 -23.79
N ASN A 324 9.05 -9.72 -23.74
CA ASN A 324 9.47 -10.55 -24.91
C ASN A 324 8.44 -11.59 -25.27
#